data_d304818d3eb6157410d2e77cd34001b7
#
_entry.id   d304818d3eb6157410d2e77cd34001b7
#
_cell.length_a   1.000
_cell.length_b   1.000
_cell.length_c   1.000
_cell.angle_alpha   90.00
_cell.angle_beta   90.00
_cell.angle_gamma   90.00
#
_symmetry.space_group_name_H-M   'P 1'
#
loop_
_entity.id
_entity.type
_entity.pdbx_description
1 polymer ?
#
loop_
_entity_poly.entity_id
_entity_poly.type
_entity_poly.pdbx_seq_one_letter_code
_entity_poly.pdbx_strand_id
1 'polypeptide(L)'
;MAHSIKTVYVVHHSHTDIGYTDLQERVIAIQVNYIKTVLSMMRQPEYADFRWNCETLYCVEEFWKQASEEDRADFARFVKEGKIGISANYLNFNDLVNADVFGKRLAKWQDKLQPFGTKIHTAMAADVNGFSMGYRDAMIENGVEFFFTNVHCHHGMYPLYQNQNAFFWENASGQRLLVWNGEHYNLGNVLGLQPNHAVNWMMRNRLGEDADAGTSFSDQLHTNLDKYLTECETEGYPYDFIVTAVSGVFSDNAPPSAEI
;
A
#
# COMPACT_ATOMS: atom_id res chain seq x y z
N MET A 1 1.72 -30.09 3.36
CA MET A 1 2.51 -30.30 2.10
C MET A 1 3.31 -29.04 1.85
N ALA A 2 4.41 -29.11 1.11
CA ALA A 2 5.14 -27.87 0.79
C ALA A 2 4.37 -27.08 -0.26
N HIS A 3 4.08 -25.81 -0.01
CA HIS A 3 3.41 -24.91 -0.95
C HIS A 3 4.25 -24.65 -2.21
N SER A 4 3.61 -24.42 -3.34
CA SER A 4 4.23 -23.90 -4.56
C SER A 4 4.62 -22.41 -4.42
N ILE A 5 3.83 -21.66 -3.66
CA ILE A 5 4.10 -20.27 -3.30
C ILE A 5 5.24 -20.22 -2.27
N LYS A 6 6.31 -19.49 -2.58
CA LYS A 6 7.57 -19.48 -1.81
C LYS A 6 7.90 -18.14 -1.19
N THR A 7 7.30 -17.05 -1.70
CA THR A 7 7.67 -15.69 -1.30
C THR A 7 6.43 -14.89 -0.93
N VAL A 8 6.51 -14.17 0.17
CA VAL A 8 5.51 -13.19 0.59
C VAL A 8 6.14 -11.80 0.52
N TYR A 9 5.68 -10.97 -0.40
CA TYR A 9 6.05 -9.56 -0.45
C TYR A 9 5.14 -8.76 0.45
N VAL A 10 5.72 -8.02 1.38
CA VAL A 10 5.00 -7.22 2.37
C VAL A 10 5.13 -5.74 2.03
N VAL A 11 4.00 -5.07 1.82
CA VAL A 11 3.92 -3.62 1.59
C VAL A 11 3.44 -2.97 2.87
N HIS A 12 4.37 -2.40 3.65
CA HIS A 12 4.05 -1.69 4.88
C HIS A 12 3.60 -0.26 4.56
N HIS A 13 2.40 0.10 4.97
CA HIS A 13 1.78 1.40 4.71
C HIS A 13 0.84 1.83 5.86
N SER A 14 0.20 2.97 5.71
CA SER A 14 -0.97 3.37 6.48
C SER A 14 -2.10 3.65 5.52
N HIS A 15 -3.20 2.90 5.61
CA HIS A 15 -4.38 3.25 4.82
C HIS A 15 -4.89 4.63 5.20
N THR A 16 -5.08 5.48 4.19
CA THR A 16 -5.32 6.91 4.39
C THR A 16 -6.79 7.26 4.14
N ASP A 17 -7.53 7.41 5.21
CA ASP A 17 -8.90 7.91 5.23
C ASP A 17 -8.93 9.35 5.74
N ILE A 18 -9.15 10.31 4.86
CA ILE A 18 -9.21 11.73 5.25
C ILE A 18 -10.64 12.14 5.56
N GLY A 19 -10.94 12.27 6.86
CA GLY A 19 -12.24 12.69 7.37
C GLY A 19 -13.24 11.56 7.63
N TYR A 20 -12.85 10.28 7.49
CA TYR A 20 -13.70 9.14 7.83
C TYR A 20 -13.49 8.68 9.28
N THR A 21 -12.24 8.46 9.68
CA THR A 21 -11.88 7.95 11.01
C THR A 21 -11.75 9.06 12.06
N ASP A 22 -11.44 10.29 11.64
CA ASP A 22 -11.35 11.49 12.49
C ASP A 22 -11.52 12.75 11.63
N LEU A 23 -11.42 13.93 12.23
CA LEU A 23 -11.43 15.21 11.52
C LEU A 23 -10.29 15.29 10.50
N GLN A 24 -10.57 15.83 9.31
CA GLN A 24 -9.61 15.90 8.20
C GLN A 24 -8.26 16.48 8.62
N GLU A 25 -8.27 17.61 9.35
CA GLU A 25 -7.05 18.28 9.83
C GLU A 25 -6.21 17.36 10.76
N ARG A 26 -6.87 16.58 11.59
CA ARG A 26 -6.19 15.61 12.48
C ARG A 26 -5.58 14.47 11.69
N VAL A 27 -6.34 13.89 10.78
CA VAL A 27 -5.83 12.81 9.91
C VAL A 27 -4.61 13.28 9.12
N ILE A 28 -4.68 14.46 8.53
CA ILE A 28 -3.54 15.04 7.80
C ILE A 28 -2.34 15.20 8.73
N ALA A 29 -2.55 15.72 9.93
CA ALA A 29 -1.47 15.93 10.91
C ALA A 29 -0.82 14.61 11.34
N ILE A 30 -1.60 13.56 11.58
CA ILE A 30 -1.05 12.25 11.97
C ILE A 30 -0.30 11.59 10.80
N GLN A 31 -0.81 11.65 9.57
CA GLN A 31 -0.13 11.11 8.39
C GLN A 31 1.22 11.81 8.12
N VAL A 32 1.27 13.13 8.28
CA VAL A 32 2.53 13.89 8.23
C VAL A 32 3.50 13.41 9.32
N ASN A 33 2.98 13.20 10.54
CA ASN A 33 3.79 12.72 11.65
C ASN A 33 4.31 11.28 11.41
N TYR A 34 3.53 10.43 10.74
CA TYR A 34 3.98 9.08 10.38
C TYR A 34 5.18 9.12 9.43
N ILE A 35 5.19 10.00 8.43
CA ILE A 35 6.36 10.18 7.57
C ILE A 35 7.58 10.62 8.38
N LYS A 36 7.41 11.55 9.31
CA LYS A 36 8.51 11.98 10.22
C LYS A 36 9.00 10.84 11.10
N THR A 37 8.09 10.02 11.62
CA THR A 37 8.44 8.82 12.41
C THR A 37 9.24 7.82 11.57
N VAL A 38 8.79 7.55 10.35
CA VAL A 38 9.50 6.68 9.40
C VAL A 38 10.92 7.19 9.13
N LEU A 39 11.10 8.49 8.89
CA LEU A 39 12.43 9.05 8.71
C LEU A 39 13.31 8.89 9.96
N SER A 40 12.73 9.13 11.15
CA SER A 40 13.43 8.93 12.42
C SER A 40 13.86 7.47 12.62
N MET A 41 13.02 6.51 12.29
CA MET A 41 13.34 5.09 12.33
C MET A 41 14.49 4.78 11.34
N MET A 42 14.33 5.14 10.08
CA MET A 42 15.29 4.83 9.02
C MET A 42 16.68 5.47 9.20
N ARG A 43 16.80 6.46 10.06
CA ARG A 43 18.09 7.03 10.46
C ARG A 43 18.84 6.15 11.45
N GLN A 44 18.19 5.18 12.06
CA GLN A 44 18.76 4.28 13.06
C GLN A 44 19.22 2.98 12.39
N PRO A 45 20.43 2.47 12.72
CA PRO A 45 20.98 1.27 12.10
C PRO A 45 20.11 0.01 12.27
N GLU A 46 19.36 -0.08 13.36
CA GLU A 46 18.47 -1.21 13.66
C GLU A 46 17.31 -1.34 12.67
N TYR A 47 16.93 -0.24 12.01
CA TYR A 47 15.89 -0.22 10.98
C TYR A 47 16.44 -0.12 9.54
N ALA A 48 17.67 -0.61 9.31
CA ALA A 48 18.31 -0.53 7.99
C ALA A 48 17.49 -1.18 6.87
N ASP A 49 16.75 -2.23 7.21
CA ASP A 49 15.90 -2.98 6.28
C ASP A 49 14.43 -2.55 6.28
N PHE A 50 14.07 -1.57 7.10
CA PHE A 50 12.70 -1.05 7.15
C PHE A 50 12.29 -0.43 5.81
N ARG A 51 11.06 -0.71 5.39
CA ARG A 51 10.46 -0.18 4.17
C ARG A 51 9.11 0.44 4.50
N TRP A 52 8.77 1.51 3.80
CA TRP A 52 7.50 2.20 3.97
C TRP A 52 6.94 2.65 2.63
N ASN A 53 5.63 2.54 2.43
CA ASN A 53 4.94 3.09 1.28
C ASN A 53 3.99 4.21 1.69
N CYS A 54 4.21 5.41 1.16
CA CYS A 54 3.27 6.52 1.28
C CYS A 54 2.12 6.29 0.30
N GLU A 55 0.98 5.82 0.81
CA GLU A 55 -0.17 5.40 0.02
C GLU A 55 -0.77 6.54 -0.80
N THR A 56 -0.74 7.78 -0.30
CA THR A 56 -1.29 8.94 -0.99
C THR A 56 -0.24 10.03 -1.16
N LEU A 57 -0.21 10.62 -2.37
CA LEU A 57 0.70 11.73 -2.69
C LEU A 57 0.34 13.00 -1.89
N TYR A 58 -0.93 13.16 -1.52
CA TYR A 58 -1.39 14.29 -0.72
C TYR A 58 -0.70 14.36 0.64
N CYS A 59 -0.54 13.24 1.33
CA CYS A 59 0.15 13.20 2.61
C CYS A 59 1.65 13.55 2.48
N VAL A 60 2.28 13.14 1.38
CA VAL A 60 3.65 13.53 1.04
C VAL A 60 3.72 15.04 0.76
N GLU A 61 2.72 15.60 0.06
CA GLU A 61 2.65 17.04 -0.20
C GLU A 61 2.55 17.84 1.10
N GLU A 62 1.69 17.43 2.03
CA GLU A 62 1.53 18.11 3.32
C GLU A 62 2.77 17.98 4.21
N PHE A 63 3.41 16.80 4.23
CA PHE A 63 4.72 16.64 4.86
C PHE A 63 5.75 17.58 4.25
N TRP A 64 5.87 17.63 2.92
CA TRP A 64 6.88 18.43 2.22
C TRP A 64 6.77 19.92 2.49
N LYS A 65 5.55 20.45 2.68
CA LYS A 65 5.31 21.86 3.03
C LYS A 65 5.94 22.26 4.37
N GLN A 66 5.97 21.34 5.33
CA GLN A 66 6.42 21.59 6.71
C GLN A 66 7.81 20.98 7.01
N ALA A 67 8.32 20.15 6.14
CA ALA A 67 9.60 19.46 6.34
C ALA A 67 10.78 20.43 6.32
N SER A 68 11.78 20.18 7.16
CA SER A 68 13.08 20.83 7.08
C SER A 68 13.81 20.47 5.77
N GLU A 69 14.85 21.18 5.43
CA GLU A 69 15.70 20.82 4.29
C GLU A 69 16.36 19.45 4.49
N GLU A 70 16.78 19.14 5.71
CA GLU A 70 17.33 17.85 6.08
C GLU A 70 16.32 16.71 5.90
N ASP A 71 15.10 16.89 6.40
CA ASP A 71 14.04 15.88 6.24
C ASP A 71 13.65 15.65 4.77
N ARG A 72 13.64 16.71 3.96
CA ARG A 72 13.40 16.59 2.50
C ARG A 72 14.52 15.83 1.80
N ALA A 73 15.77 16.13 2.15
CA ALA A 73 16.94 15.45 1.60
C ALA A 73 16.97 13.97 1.98
N ASP A 74 16.72 13.65 3.24
CA ASP A 74 16.63 12.27 3.73
C ASP A 74 15.47 11.50 3.10
N PHE A 75 14.28 12.11 3.03
CA PHE A 75 13.13 11.51 2.35
C PHE A 75 13.47 11.16 0.91
N ALA A 76 14.02 12.12 0.15
CA ALA A 76 14.39 11.89 -1.24
C ALA A 76 15.50 10.84 -1.39
N ARG A 77 16.46 10.79 -0.47
CA ARG A 77 17.49 9.76 -0.40
C ARG A 77 16.88 8.38 -0.19
N PHE A 78 15.98 8.22 0.78
CA PHE A 78 15.33 6.94 1.05
C PHE A 78 14.39 6.50 -0.09
N VAL A 79 13.77 7.44 -0.80
CA VAL A 79 13.04 7.13 -2.04
C VAL A 79 13.98 6.60 -3.11
N LYS A 80 15.12 7.24 -3.32
CA LYS A 80 16.14 6.80 -4.29
C LYS A 80 16.73 5.44 -3.94
N GLU A 81 16.89 5.13 -2.66
CA GLU A 81 17.36 3.84 -2.15
C GLU A 81 16.26 2.73 -2.23
N GLY A 82 15.06 3.06 -2.65
CA GLY A 82 13.92 2.13 -2.69
C GLY A 82 13.39 1.72 -1.31
N LYS A 83 13.67 2.52 -0.27
CA LYS A 83 13.20 2.29 1.10
C LYS A 83 11.85 2.95 1.37
N ILE A 84 11.59 4.09 0.72
CA ILE A 84 10.29 4.77 0.75
C ILE A 84 9.68 4.72 -0.65
N GLY A 85 8.47 4.17 -0.75
CA GLY A 85 7.62 4.29 -1.91
C GLY A 85 6.78 5.57 -1.84
N ILE A 86 6.65 6.27 -2.96
CA ILE A 86 5.69 7.37 -3.12
C ILE A 86 4.64 6.92 -4.13
N SER A 87 3.40 6.88 -3.70
CA SER A 87 2.29 6.60 -4.60
C SER A 87 1.99 7.81 -5.49
N ALA A 88 1.81 7.58 -6.79
CA ALA A 88 1.28 8.58 -7.70
C ALA A 88 -0.19 8.92 -7.44
N ASN A 89 -0.92 8.02 -6.76
CA ASN A 89 -2.29 8.25 -6.37
C ASN A 89 -2.40 9.43 -5.40
N TYR A 90 -3.15 10.47 -5.79
CA TYR A 90 -3.21 11.68 -4.98
C TYR A 90 -4.00 11.49 -3.68
N LEU A 91 -5.14 10.83 -3.77
CA LEU A 91 -6.02 10.42 -2.67
C LEU A 91 -6.73 9.13 -3.06
N ASN A 92 -7.20 8.34 -2.09
CA ASN A 92 -8.13 7.26 -2.33
C ASN A 92 -9.52 7.84 -2.61
N PHE A 93 -9.89 7.96 -3.87
CA PHE A 93 -11.17 8.53 -4.30
C PHE A 93 -11.64 7.89 -5.60
N ASN A 94 -12.95 7.89 -5.81
CA ASN A 94 -13.51 7.58 -7.11
C ASN A 94 -13.17 8.68 -8.12
N ASP A 95 -12.92 8.31 -9.38
CA ASP A 95 -12.44 9.19 -10.45
C ASP A 95 -13.47 10.24 -10.90
N LEU A 96 -13.81 11.18 -10.04
CA LEU A 96 -14.58 12.37 -10.38
C LEU A 96 -13.68 13.58 -10.67
N VAL A 97 -12.37 13.37 -10.69
CA VAL A 97 -11.37 14.42 -10.98
C VAL A 97 -11.01 14.37 -12.46
N ASN A 98 -10.89 15.55 -13.07
CA ASN A 98 -10.42 15.66 -14.44
C ASN A 98 -8.98 15.13 -14.56
N ALA A 99 -8.74 14.27 -15.56
CA ALA A 99 -7.43 13.62 -15.78
C ALA A 99 -6.29 14.61 -15.97
N ASP A 100 -6.54 15.75 -16.64
CA ASP A 100 -5.55 16.83 -16.82
C ASP A 100 -5.12 17.46 -15.49
N VAL A 101 -6.05 17.64 -14.56
CA VAL A 101 -5.75 18.18 -13.22
C VAL A 101 -4.88 17.20 -12.45
N PHE A 102 -5.22 15.93 -12.49
CA PHE A 102 -4.44 14.86 -11.86
C PHE A 102 -3.05 14.75 -12.48
N GLY A 103 -2.94 14.69 -13.81
CA GLY A 103 -1.67 14.61 -14.53
C GLY A 103 -0.75 15.80 -14.27
N LYS A 104 -1.29 17.04 -14.29
CA LYS A 104 -0.52 18.24 -13.94
C LYS A 104 -0.01 18.24 -12.51
N ARG A 105 -0.78 17.70 -11.57
CA ARG A 105 -0.34 17.56 -10.18
C ARG A 105 0.83 16.58 -10.07
N LEU A 106 0.73 15.46 -10.75
CA LEU A 106 1.76 14.44 -10.77
C LEU A 106 3.05 14.96 -11.45
N ALA A 107 2.93 15.62 -12.61
CA ALA A 107 4.07 16.26 -13.30
C ALA A 107 4.82 17.22 -12.38
N LYS A 108 4.10 18.08 -11.64
CA LYS A 108 4.70 19.00 -10.67
C LYS A 108 5.51 18.26 -9.57
N TRP A 109 5.10 17.06 -9.19
CA TRP A 109 5.84 16.26 -8.22
C TRP A 109 7.06 15.58 -8.85
N GLN A 110 6.98 15.13 -10.09
CA GLN A 110 8.12 14.64 -10.83
C GLN A 110 9.23 15.72 -10.92
N ASP A 111 8.83 16.97 -11.27
CA ASP A 111 9.75 18.11 -11.31
C ASP A 111 10.39 18.39 -9.93
N LYS A 112 9.63 18.29 -8.84
CA LYS A 112 10.15 18.47 -7.48
C LYS A 112 11.19 17.44 -7.07
N LEU A 113 11.05 16.21 -7.53
CA LEU A 113 11.94 15.09 -7.17
C LEU A 113 13.16 15.01 -8.09
N GLN A 114 13.09 15.58 -9.29
CA GLN A 114 14.17 15.55 -10.27
C GLN A 114 15.53 16.05 -9.72
N PRO A 115 15.63 17.17 -8.97
CA PRO A 115 16.89 17.64 -8.41
C PRO A 115 17.56 16.67 -7.45
N PHE A 116 16.78 15.75 -6.85
CA PHE A 116 17.28 14.69 -5.96
C PHE A 116 17.65 13.41 -6.72
N GLY A 117 17.47 13.38 -8.04
CA GLY A 117 17.76 12.22 -8.89
C GLY A 117 16.84 11.03 -8.62
N THR A 118 15.58 11.30 -8.29
CA THR A 118 14.53 10.30 -8.11
C THR A 118 13.22 10.74 -8.76
N LYS A 119 12.27 9.84 -8.90
CA LYS A 119 10.94 10.09 -9.47
C LYS A 119 9.88 9.16 -8.87
N ILE A 120 8.61 9.46 -9.09
CA ILE A 120 7.50 8.56 -8.75
C ILE A 120 7.32 7.56 -9.89
N HIS A 121 7.50 6.29 -9.60
CA HIS A 121 7.37 5.18 -10.57
C HIS A 121 6.14 4.33 -10.34
N THR A 122 5.57 4.42 -9.13
CA THR A 122 4.52 3.51 -8.66
C THR A 122 3.31 4.29 -8.22
N ALA A 123 2.16 3.65 -8.28
CA ALA A 123 0.95 4.08 -7.62
C ALA A 123 0.44 2.97 -6.70
N MET A 124 -0.17 3.34 -5.60
CA MET A 124 -0.96 2.46 -4.75
C MET A 124 -2.30 3.14 -4.52
N ALA A 125 -3.38 2.39 -4.63
CA ALA A 125 -4.69 2.83 -4.20
C ALA A 125 -5.41 1.70 -3.50
N ALA A 126 -6.07 2.03 -2.41
CA ALA A 126 -6.78 1.07 -1.58
C ALA A 126 -8.21 1.55 -1.33
N ASP A 127 -9.09 0.59 -1.08
CA ASP A 127 -10.49 0.83 -0.72
C ASP A 127 -11.31 1.62 -1.77
N VAL A 128 -10.96 1.47 -3.05
CA VAL A 128 -11.61 2.12 -4.19
C VAL A 128 -12.17 1.08 -5.15
N ASN A 129 -13.38 1.33 -5.66
CA ASN A 129 -14.13 0.34 -6.46
C ASN A 129 -13.79 0.35 -7.96
N GLY A 130 -12.84 1.14 -8.41
CA GLY A 130 -12.43 1.17 -9.81
C GLY A 130 -11.76 2.47 -10.20
N PHE A 131 -11.20 2.47 -11.40
CA PHE A 131 -10.40 3.56 -11.94
C PHE A 131 -10.76 3.84 -13.40
N SER A 132 -10.71 5.11 -13.80
CA SER A 132 -11.01 5.52 -15.16
C SER A 132 -9.83 5.31 -16.11
N MET A 133 -10.13 5.29 -17.42
CA MET A 133 -9.08 5.29 -18.45
C MET A 133 -8.22 6.57 -18.37
N GLY A 134 -8.83 7.71 -18.02
CA GLY A 134 -8.10 8.97 -17.84
C GLY A 134 -7.10 8.93 -16.69
N TYR A 135 -7.41 8.22 -15.62
CA TYR A 135 -6.47 7.98 -14.51
C TYR A 135 -5.25 7.18 -14.97
N ARG A 136 -5.46 6.08 -15.71
CA ARG A 136 -4.38 5.29 -16.34
C ARG A 136 -3.51 6.14 -17.25
N ASP A 137 -4.14 6.90 -18.16
CA ASP A 137 -3.43 7.69 -19.16
C ASP A 137 -2.57 8.75 -18.50
N ALA A 138 -3.10 9.47 -17.51
CA ALA A 138 -2.35 10.46 -16.75
C ALA A 138 -1.15 9.86 -15.99
N MET A 139 -1.28 8.63 -15.47
CA MET A 139 -0.15 7.92 -14.86
C MET A 139 0.93 7.59 -15.88
N ILE A 140 0.56 6.97 -17.00
CA ILE A 140 1.49 6.58 -18.07
C ILE A 140 2.24 7.81 -18.63
N GLU A 141 1.52 8.88 -18.90
CA GLU A 141 2.08 10.15 -19.41
C GLU A 141 3.09 10.77 -18.45
N ASN A 142 2.96 10.51 -17.16
CA ASN A 142 3.87 10.99 -16.13
C ASN A 142 4.93 9.96 -15.69
N GLY A 143 5.11 8.86 -16.44
CA GLY A 143 6.16 7.89 -16.24
C GLY A 143 5.95 6.95 -15.06
N VAL A 144 4.71 6.74 -14.63
CA VAL A 144 4.33 5.69 -13.69
C VAL A 144 4.27 4.37 -14.45
N GLU A 145 4.92 3.35 -13.93
CA GLU A 145 5.11 2.06 -14.58
C GLU A 145 4.32 0.94 -13.90
N PHE A 146 4.07 1.09 -12.59
CA PHE A 146 3.46 0.05 -11.77
C PHE A 146 2.30 0.61 -10.94
N PHE A 147 1.22 -0.14 -10.87
CA PHE A 147 0.06 0.20 -10.07
C PHE A 147 -0.35 -0.97 -9.19
N PHE A 148 -0.26 -0.79 -7.89
CA PHE A 148 -0.78 -1.72 -6.90
C PHE A 148 -2.14 -1.23 -6.41
N THR A 149 -3.19 -2.01 -6.62
CA THR A 149 -4.53 -1.68 -6.16
C THR A 149 -5.10 -2.76 -5.27
N ASN A 150 -5.73 -2.34 -4.18
CA ASN A 150 -6.50 -3.18 -3.27
C ASN A 150 -7.96 -2.76 -3.39
N VAL A 151 -8.71 -3.53 -4.16
CA VAL A 151 -10.12 -3.23 -4.42
C VAL A 151 -10.94 -3.40 -3.15
N HIS A 152 -11.88 -2.50 -2.93
CA HIS A 152 -12.83 -2.60 -1.83
C HIS A 152 -13.72 -3.83 -1.99
N CYS A 153 -13.51 -4.84 -1.17
CA CYS A 153 -14.19 -6.13 -1.29
C CYS A 153 -15.44 -6.29 -0.40
N HIS A 154 -15.75 -5.31 0.47
CA HIS A 154 -16.91 -5.38 1.36
C HIS A 154 -18.25 -5.20 0.63
N HIS A 155 -18.24 -4.53 -0.51
CA HIS A 155 -19.44 -4.21 -1.30
C HIS A 155 -19.43 -4.82 -2.69
N GLY A 156 -18.53 -5.75 -2.98
CA GLY A 156 -18.42 -6.38 -4.28
C GLY A 156 -17.58 -7.65 -4.26
N MET A 157 -17.43 -8.25 -5.43
CA MET A 157 -16.60 -9.43 -5.63
C MET A 157 -15.21 -9.01 -6.12
N TYR A 158 -14.22 -9.88 -5.90
CA TYR A 158 -12.91 -9.67 -6.49
C TYR A 158 -13.00 -9.60 -8.02
N PRO A 159 -12.27 -8.66 -8.64
CA PRO A 159 -12.20 -8.61 -10.10
C PRO A 159 -11.70 -9.94 -10.66
N LEU A 160 -12.38 -10.42 -11.70
CA LEU A 160 -12.06 -11.69 -12.36
C LEU A 160 -12.14 -12.93 -11.44
N TYR A 161 -12.82 -12.83 -10.31
CA TYR A 161 -12.95 -13.92 -9.32
C TYR A 161 -11.58 -14.44 -8.81
N GLN A 162 -10.56 -13.59 -8.79
CA GLN A 162 -9.22 -13.91 -8.32
C GLN A 162 -8.80 -12.99 -7.20
N ASN A 163 -8.25 -13.56 -6.14
CA ASN A 163 -7.81 -12.82 -4.96
C ASN A 163 -6.65 -11.87 -5.28
N GLN A 164 -5.70 -12.32 -6.09
CA GLN A 164 -4.59 -11.50 -6.56
C GLN A 164 -4.34 -11.78 -8.05
N ASN A 165 -4.14 -10.74 -8.83
CA ASN A 165 -3.94 -10.88 -10.26
C ASN A 165 -3.07 -9.76 -10.84
N ALA A 166 -2.24 -10.10 -11.82
CA ALA A 166 -1.44 -9.14 -12.57
C ALA A 166 -1.95 -9.02 -14.00
N PHE A 167 -2.02 -7.79 -14.53
CA PHE A 167 -2.34 -7.54 -15.92
C PHE A 167 -1.70 -6.25 -16.43
N PHE A 168 -1.56 -6.15 -17.74
CA PHE A 168 -1.20 -4.90 -18.37
C PHE A 168 -2.45 -4.12 -18.76
N TRP A 169 -2.56 -2.91 -18.24
CA TRP A 169 -3.60 -1.96 -18.61
C TRP A 169 -3.11 -1.06 -19.73
N GLU A 170 -3.50 -1.40 -20.95
CA GLU A 170 -3.01 -0.75 -22.17
C GLU A 170 -3.89 0.45 -22.54
N ASN A 171 -3.26 1.54 -22.97
CA ASN A 171 -3.94 2.71 -23.53
C ASN A 171 -4.12 2.60 -25.06
N ALA A 172 -4.82 3.55 -25.65
CA ALA A 172 -5.07 3.58 -27.08
C ALA A 172 -3.80 3.72 -27.95
N SER A 173 -2.70 4.18 -27.37
CA SER A 173 -1.38 4.28 -28.04
C SER A 173 -0.52 3.02 -27.89
N GLY A 174 -1.01 1.98 -27.21
CA GLY A 174 -0.26 0.76 -26.94
C GLY A 174 0.73 0.87 -25.78
N GLN A 175 0.71 1.97 -25.03
CA GLN A 175 1.50 2.10 -23.80
C GLN A 175 0.80 1.37 -22.66
N ARG A 176 1.58 0.84 -21.72
CA ARG A 176 1.09 -0.09 -20.70
C ARG A 176 1.47 0.34 -19.30
N LEU A 177 0.53 0.15 -18.39
CA LEU A 177 0.71 0.19 -16.95
C LEU A 177 0.62 -1.26 -16.43
N LEU A 178 1.64 -1.73 -15.72
CA LEU A 178 1.55 -3.02 -15.05
C LEU A 178 0.73 -2.84 -13.77
N VAL A 179 -0.40 -3.53 -13.71
CA VAL A 179 -1.29 -3.52 -12.55
C VAL A 179 -1.16 -4.81 -11.77
N TRP A 180 -0.97 -4.70 -10.46
CA TRP A 180 -1.20 -5.77 -9.52
C TRP A 180 -2.50 -5.46 -8.76
N ASN A 181 -3.53 -6.25 -9.03
CA ASN A 181 -4.76 -6.20 -8.28
C ASN A 181 -4.65 -7.15 -7.09
N GLY A 182 -4.39 -6.59 -5.92
CA GLY A 182 -4.27 -7.33 -4.68
C GLY A 182 -5.62 -7.56 -4.01
N GLU A 183 -5.57 -8.29 -2.91
CA GLU A 183 -6.68 -8.40 -1.98
C GLU A 183 -6.83 -7.12 -1.14
N HIS A 184 -7.61 -7.21 -0.07
CA HIS A 184 -7.83 -6.09 0.83
C HIS A 184 -6.50 -5.52 1.38
N TYR A 185 -6.44 -4.21 1.55
CA TYR A 185 -5.24 -3.47 2.00
C TYR A 185 -4.74 -3.86 3.41
N ASN A 186 -5.50 -4.65 4.15
CA ASN A 186 -5.11 -5.20 5.45
C ASN A 186 -4.91 -6.73 5.44
N LEU A 187 -4.70 -7.34 4.27
CA LEU A 187 -4.47 -8.79 4.19
C LEU A 187 -3.33 -9.22 5.12
N GLY A 188 -2.23 -8.49 5.17
CA GLY A 188 -1.11 -8.78 6.05
C GLY A 188 -1.49 -8.75 7.54
N ASN A 189 -2.39 -7.85 7.93
CA ASN A 189 -2.94 -7.83 9.29
C ASN A 189 -3.77 -9.08 9.58
N VAL A 190 -4.60 -9.50 8.61
CA VAL A 190 -5.42 -10.73 8.72
C VAL A 190 -4.55 -11.97 8.84
N LEU A 191 -3.46 -12.04 8.08
CA LEU A 191 -2.50 -13.14 8.16
C LEU A 191 -1.74 -13.16 9.49
N GLY A 192 -1.72 -12.05 10.23
CA GLY A 192 -1.03 -11.93 11.50
C GLY A 192 0.38 -11.33 11.39
N LEU A 193 0.71 -10.63 10.30
CA LEU A 193 2.00 -9.92 10.15
C LEU A 193 2.14 -8.74 11.11
N GLN A 194 1.02 -8.21 11.64
CA GLN A 194 1.02 -7.21 12.69
C GLN A 194 0.58 -7.85 14.01
N PRO A 195 1.46 -7.98 14.99
CA PRO A 195 1.08 -8.40 16.34
C PRO A 195 0.08 -7.40 16.95
N ASN A 196 -0.82 -7.89 17.76
CA ASN A 196 -1.80 -7.07 18.48
C ASN A 196 -2.78 -6.27 17.60
N HIS A 197 -3.01 -6.68 16.36
CA HIS A 197 -3.95 -6.01 15.48
C HIS A 197 -5.37 -6.03 16.05
N ALA A 198 -5.96 -4.85 16.26
CA ALA A 198 -7.28 -4.69 16.90
C ALA A 198 -8.44 -5.32 16.11
N VAL A 199 -8.26 -5.52 14.80
CA VAL A 199 -9.28 -6.07 13.89
C VAL A 199 -9.18 -7.60 13.77
N ASN A 200 -8.19 -8.25 14.38
CA ASN A 200 -8.07 -9.71 14.34
C ASN A 200 -9.35 -10.43 14.79
N TRP A 201 -10.12 -9.84 15.70
CA TRP A 201 -11.41 -10.39 16.11
C TRP A 201 -12.47 -10.35 15.01
N MET A 202 -12.51 -9.30 14.16
CA MET A 202 -13.46 -9.22 13.03
C MET A 202 -13.10 -10.19 11.92
N MET A 203 -11.83 -10.48 11.75
CA MET A 203 -11.29 -11.34 10.69
C MET A 203 -11.21 -12.82 11.11
N ARG A 204 -11.34 -13.14 12.39
CA ARG A 204 -11.47 -14.52 12.89
C ARG A 204 -12.56 -15.29 12.16
N ASN A 205 -13.65 -14.61 11.84
CA ASN A 205 -14.77 -15.22 11.10
C ASN A 205 -14.41 -15.59 9.65
N ARG A 206 -13.43 -14.94 9.03
CA ARG A 206 -13.00 -15.24 7.66
C ARG A 206 -12.06 -16.46 7.59
N LEU A 207 -11.15 -16.56 8.53
CA LEU A 207 -10.15 -17.63 8.58
C LEU A 207 -10.53 -18.80 9.51
N GLY A 208 -11.66 -18.71 10.24
CA GLY A 208 -12.15 -19.69 11.20
C GLY A 208 -11.85 -19.33 12.66
N GLU A 209 -12.67 -19.86 13.57
CA GLU A 209 -12.65 -19.52 15.01
C GLU A 209 -11.44 -20.06 15.79
N ASP A 210 -10.53 -20.80 15.14
CA ASP A 210 -9.44 -21.53 15.81
C ASP A 210 -8.20 -20.68 16.15
N ALA A 211 -8.25 -19.36 15.90
CA ALA A 211 -7.21 -18.45 16.39
C ALA A 211 -7.40 -18.20 17.89
N ASP A 212 -7.04 -19.18 18.69
CA ASP A 212 -7.28 -19.19 20.11
C ASP A 212 -6.42 -18.18 20.87
N ALA A 213 -7.01 -17.55 21.87
CA ALA A 213 -6.35 -16.69 22.85
C ALA A 213 -5.39 -17.53 23.71
N GLY A 214 -4.23 -17.87 23.19
CA GLY A 214 -3.25 -18.74 23.84
C GLY A 214 -2.16 -19.24 22.90
N THR A 215 -2.38 -19.16 21.59
CA THR A 215 -1.34 -19.45 20.58
C THR A 215 -0.35 -18.29 20.47
N SER A 216 0.92 -18.60 20.28
CA SER A 216 1.94 -17.57 20.04
C SER A 216 1.63 -16.82 18.73
N PHE A 217 2.07 -15.57 18.63
CA PHE A 217 1.97 -14.78 17.40
C PHE A 217 2.52 -15.53 16.17
N SER A 218 3.66 -16.20 16.34
CA SER A 218 4.28 -16.99 15.28
C SER A 218 3.40 -18.17 14.84
N ASP A 219 2.74 -18.85 15.76
CA ASP A 219 1.87 -19.97 15.43
C ASP A 219 0.60 -19.51 14.71
N GLN A 220 0.05 -18.36 15.10
CA GLN A 220 -1.09 -17.74 14.42
C GLN A 220 -0.73 -17.35 12.98
N LEU A 221 0.43 -16.70 12.79
CA LEU A 221 0.93 -16.34 11.46
C LEU A 221 1.11 -17.57 10.59
N HIS A 222 1.77 -18.60 11.09
CA HIS A 222 1.97 -19.86 10.35
C HIS A 222 0.65 -20.52 9.96
N THR A 223 -0.30 -20.59 10.88
CA THR A 223 -1.60 -21.20 10.62
C THR A 223 -2.41 -20.42 9.59
N ASN A 224 -2.48 -19.10 9.72
CA ASN A 224 -3.23 -18.25 8.81
C ASN A 224 -2.60 -18.23 7.41
N LEU A 225 -1.27 -18.15 7.35
CA LEU A 225 -0.55 -18.18 6.09
C LEU A 225 -0.72 -19.51 5.36
N ASP A 226 -0.53 -20.65 6.05
CA ASP A 226 -0.72 -21.98 5.47
C ASP A 226 -2.13 -22.17 4.90
N LYS A 227 -3.15 -21.71 5.64
CA LYS A 227 -4.54 -21.74 5.18
C LYS A 227 -4.74 -20.88 3.92
N TYR A 228 -4.26 -19.65 3.93
CA TYR A 228 -4.40 -18.74 2.79
C TYR A 228 -3.67 -19.26 1.54
N LEU A 229 -2.44 -19.76 1.69
CA LEU A 229 -1.69 -20.34 0.59
C LEU A 229 -2.36 -21.60 0.02
N THR A 230 -2.92 -22.44 0.89
CA THR A 230 -3.69 -23.63 0.47
C THR A 230 -4.93 -23.20 -0.35
N GLU A 231 -5.63 -22.15 0.06
CA GLU A 231 -6.79 -21.61 -0.63
C GLU A 231 -6.39 -21.10 -2.03
N CYS A 232 -5.34 -20.28 -2.11
CA CYS A 232 -4.80 -19.78 -3.38
C CYS A 232 -4.43 -20.94 -4.33
N GLU A 233 -3.70 -21.95 -3.84
CA GLU A 233 -3.28 -23.09 -4.66
C GLU A 233 -4.48 -23.95 -5.12
N THR A 234 -5.49 -24.09 -4.30
CA THR A 234 -6.72 -24.83 -4.63
C THR A 234 -7.50 -24.12 -5.73
N GLU A 235 -7.48 -22.80 -5.76
CA GLU A 235 -8.11 -21.95 -6.78
C GLU A 235 -7.28 -21.83 -8.06
N GLY A 236 -6.08 -22.43 -8.10
CA GLY A 236 -5.22 -22.41 -9.28
C GLY A 236 -4.39 -21.13 -9.44
N TYR A 237 -4.01 -20.51 -8.32
CA TYR A 237 -3.16 -19.32 -8.30
C TYR A 237 -1.85 -19.57 -9.08
N PRO A 238 -1.48 -18.72 -10.08
CA PRO A 238 -0.45 -19.07 -11.04
C PRO A 238 0.97 -18.65 -10.63
N TYR A 239 1.14 -17.91 -9.52
CA TYR A 239 2.42 -17.33 -9.12
C TYR A 239 3.05 -18.11 -7.97
N ASP A 240 4.37 -18.05 -7.85
CA ASP A 240 5.15 -18.60 -6.73
C ASP A 240 5.36 -17.59 -5.58
N PHE A 241 4.65 -16.46 -5.62
CA PHE A 241 4.66 -15.42 -4.60
C PHE A 241 3.27 -14.83 -4.40
N ILE A 242 3.06 -14.21 -3.24
CA ILE A 242 1.92 -13.33 -2.95
C ILE A 242 2.41 -11.94 -2.58
N VAL A 243 1.55 -10.94 -2.77
CA VAL A 243 1.77 -9.56 -2.30
C VAL A 243 0.72 -9.24 -1.25
N THR A 244 1.12 -8.75 -0.11
CA THR A 244 0.22 -8.38 0.97
C THR A 244 0.54 -6.99 1.48
N ALA A 245 -0.49 -6.17 1.63
CA ALA A 245 -0.37 -4.89 2.31
C ALA A 245 -0.62 -5.09 3.81
N VAL A 246 0.08 -4.34 4.63
CA VAL A 246 -0.03 -4.37 6.08
C VAL A 246 0.09 -2.96 6.65
N SER A 247 -0.75 -2.64 7.61
CA SER A 247 -0.67 -1.40 8.37
C SER A 247 -0.43 -1.68 9.86
N GLY A 248 -0.27 -0.64 10.68
CA GLY A 248 -0.05 -0.80 12.12
C GLY A 248 -1.23 -1.43 12.87
N VAL A 249 -1.33 -1.16 14.15
CA VAL A 249 -2.31 -1.79 15.07
C VAL A 249 -3.76 -1.70 14.58
N PHE A 250 -4.11 -0.64 13.88
CA PHE A 250 -5.40 -0.49 13.19
C PHE A 250 -5.17 -0.57 11.68
N SER A 251 -6.16 -0.99 10.90
CA SER A 251 -6.06 -0.98 9.44
C SER A 251 -6.00 0.45 8.88
N ASP A 252 -6.83 1.35 9.42
CA ASP A 252 -7.02 2.70 8.89
C ASP A 252 -6.26 3.73 9.73
N ASN A 253 -5.55 4.63 9.04
CA ASN A 253 -4.76 5.69 9.67
C ASN A 253 -3.84 5.20 10.80
N ALA A 254 -3.28 4.01 10.65
CA ALA A 254 -2.43 3.40 11.65
C ALA A 254 -0.97 3.88 11.55
N PRO A 255 -0.28 4.02 12.70
CA PRO A 255 1.12 4.43 12.71
C PRO A 255 2.04 3.36 12.08
N PRO A 256 3.25 3.77 11.62
CA PRO A 256 4.29 2.80 11.27
C PRO A 256 4.62 1.93 12.49
N SER A 257 4.83 0.64 12.24
CA SER A 257 5.19 -0.34 13.27
C SER A 257 6.58 -0.89 13.03
N ALA A 258 7.36 -0.95 14.09
CA ALA A 258 8.68 -1.59 14.11
C ALA A 258 8.58 -3.13 14.19
N GLU A 259 7.39 -3.66 14.38
CA GLU A 259 7.13 -5.08 14.55
C GLU A 259 6.80 -5.81 13.24
N ILE A 260 6.60 -5.05 12.16
CA ILE A 260 6.29 -5.56 10.81
C ILE A 260 7.55 -5.90 10.01
#